data_861da0cd85628f5a6ebbc225b53a24f4
#
_entry.id   861da0cd85628f5a6ebbc225b53a24f4
#
_cell.length_a   1.000
_cell.length_b   1.000
_cell.length_c   1.000
_cell.angle_alpha   90.00
_cell.angle_beta   90.00
_cell.angle_gamma   90.00
#
_symmetry.space_group_name_H-M   'P 1'
#
loop_
_entity.id
_entity.type
_entity.pdbx_description
1 polymer ?
#
loop_
_entity_poly.entity_id
_entity_poly.type
_entity_poly.pdbx_seq_one_letter_code
_entity_poly.pdbx_strand_id
1 'polypeptide(L)'
;MKSKHLALLLPLLFLVGCSDPEQRPVVQQVKPPARAQGVDLPTDAGRVAQYIKGSGLDFVARYYRKPDSRWPALSANEARVLSALGLNVVAVWESHSHKRDYFTYGRGYWDAVAAARQAKGVGQPGGSAIYFAVDFDATVADMYPIDQYFRGVTAGLAASNGGSPEYKVGVYGSGAVCDAVKRAGLAQYAWLSNSTGWAGRSFAGWNIRQGRPYAHLGFINHDSNEARDDYGGFRLAGM
;
A
#
# COMPACT_ATOMS: atom_id res chain seq x y z
N MET A 1 -8.32 -87.01 19.39
CA MET A 1 -7.32 -85.91 19.52
C MET A 1 -7.66 -84.88 18.45
N LYS A 2 -8.24 -83.71 18.82
CA LYS A 2 -8.68 -82.67 17.91
C LYS A 2 -7.78 -81.47 18.14
N SER A 3 -6.95 -81.14 17.16
CA SER A 3 -6.11 -79.94 17.15
C SER A 3 -6.95 -78.72 16.82
N LYS A 4 -6.89 -77.67 17.66
CA LYS A 4 -7.52 -76.38 17.41
C LYS A 4 -6.46 -75.42 16.91
N HIS A 5 -6.60 -75.00 15.64
CA HIS A 5 -5.80 -73.93 15.09
C HIS A 5 -6.41 -72.58 15.53
N LEU A 6 -5.60 -71.77 16.25
CA LEU A 6 -5.94 -70.44 16.68
C LEU A 6 -5.44 -69.48 15.59
N ALA A 7 -6.37 -68.83 14.90
CA ALA A 7 -6.04 -67.78 13.92
C ALA A 7 -5.84 -66.44 14.63
N LEU A 8 -4.63 -65.91 14.52
CA LEU A 8 -4.25 -64.59 15.05
C LEU A 8 -4.64 -63.52 14.03
N LEU A 9 -5.66 -62.70 14.35
CA LEU A 9 -6.04 -61.52 13.58
C LEU A 9 -5.13 -60.35 14.01
N LEU A 10 -4.27 -59.88 13.13
CA LEU A 10 -3.56 -58.62 13.28
C LEU A 10 -4.48 -57.44 12.88
N PRO A 11 -4.59 -56.39 13.69
CA PRO A 11 -5.27 -55.19 13.24
C PRO A 11 -4.42 -54.38 12.30
N LEU A 12 -4.97 -54.05 11.12
CA LEU A 12 -4.37 -53.17 10.14
C LEU A 12 -4.48 -51.70 10.63
N LEU A 13 -3.39 -51.11 11.08
CA LEU A 13 -3.33 -49.72 11.50
C LEU A 13 -3.33 -48.82 10.25
N PHE A 14 -4.43 -48.17 9.94
CA PHE A 14 -4.48 -47.08 8.95
C PHE A 14 -3.80 -45.86 9.53
N LEU A 15 -2.59 -45.55 9.06
CA LEU A 15 -1.93 -44.27 9.25
C LEU A 15 -2.69 -43.23 8.40
N VAL A 16 -3.56 -42.44 9.02
CA VAL A 16 -4.09 -41.23 8.44
C VAL A 16 -2.96 -40.21 8.41
N GLY A 17 -2.38 -40.00 7.23
CA GLY A 17 -1.41 -38.93 7.00
C GLY A 17 -2.08 -37.57 7.22
N CYS A 18 -1.73 -36.90 8.30
CA CYS A 18 -2.03 -35.48 8.45
C CYS A 18 -1.23 -34.73 7.37
N SER A 19 -1.94 -34.23 6.36
CA SER A 19 -1.37 -33.28 5.43
C SER A 19 -1.02 -32.00 6.21
N ASP A 20 0.27 -31.65 6.24
CA ASP A 20 0.73 -30.39 6.80
C ASP A 20 -0.02 -29.22 6.14
N PRO A 21 -0.51 -28.23 6.90
CA PRO A 21 -1.11 -27.03 6.32
C PRO A 21 -0.04 -26.35 5.44
N GLU A 22 -0.36 -26.19 4.18
CA GLU A 22 0.40 -25.54 3.14
C GLU A 22 1.08 -24.26 3.68
N GLN A 23 2.40 -24.33 3.88
CA GLN A 23 3.20 -23.19 4.31
C GLN A 23 3.15 -22.13 3.21
N ARG A 24 2.30 -21.11 3.41
CA ARG A 24 2.31 -19.93 2.55
C ARG A 24 3.74 -19.36 2.57
N PRO A 25 4.33 -19.07 1.41
CA PRO A 25 5.66 -18.48 1.38
C PRO A 25 5.67 -17.19 2.18
N VAL A 26 6.53 -17.13 3.19
CA VAL A 26 6.78 -15.89 3.96
C VAL A 26 7.47 -14.92 3.03
N VAL A 27 6.72 -13.96 2.51
CA VAL A 27 7.25 -12.87 1.68
C VAL A 27 8.13 -12.00 2.58
N GLN A 28 9.45 -12.12 2.46
CA GLN A 28 10.38 -11.24 3.16
C GLN A 28 10.18 -9.81 2.64
N GLN A 29 9.74 -8.90 3.50
CA GLN A 29 9.79 -7.48 3.21
C GLN A 29 11.26 -7.07 3.09
N VAL A 30 11.67 -6.66 1.90
CA VAL A 30 13.00 -6.08 1.72
C VAL A 30 12.96 -4.70 2.36
N LYS A 31 13.77 -4.49 3.43
CA LYS A 31 13.88 -3.20 4.08
C LYS A 31 14.35 -2.15 3.06
N PRO A 32 13.60 -1.06 2.86
CA PRO A 32 14.02 0.00 1.95
C PRO A 32 15.35 0.63 2.41
N PRO A 33 16.13 1.22 1.50
CA PRO A 33 17.31 1.99 1.87
C PRO A 33 16.94 3.16 2.78
N ALA A 34 17.86 3.62 3.63
CA ALA A 34 17.63 4.71 4.58
C ALA A 34 17.20 6.03 3.90
N ARG A 35 17.60 6.23 2.64
CA ARG A 35 17.08 7.26 1.73
C ARG A 35 16.83 6.64 0.38
N ALA A 36 15.72 6.97 -0.25
CA ALA A 36 15.33 6.48 -1.56
C ALA A 36 14.78 7.63 -2.40
N GLN A 37 15.06 7.60 -3.70
CA GLN A 37 14.52 8.53 -4.69
C GLN A 37 13.47 7.80 -5.52
N GLY A 38 12.37 8.46 -5.81
CA GLY A 38 11.31 7.86 -6.59
C GLY A 38 10.47 8.85 -7.34
N VAL A 39 9.45 8.33 -7.99
CA VAL A 39 8.49 9.10 -8.78
C VAL A 39 7.08 8.62 -8.49
N ASP A 40 6.10 9.49 -8.69
CA ASP A 40 4.71 9.06 -8.81
C ASP A 40 4.17 9.36 -10.21
N LEU A 41 3.39 8.42 -10.73
CA LEU A 41 2.91 8.42 -12.10
C LEU A 41 1.42 8.05 -12.15
N PRO A 42 0.59 8.82 -12.88
CA PRO A 42 -0.83 8.48 -13.05
C PRO A 42 -1.07 7.32 -14.02
N THR A 43 -0.07 6.95 -14.82
CA THR A 43 -0.14 5.93 -15.88
C THR A 43 0.68 4.69 -15.52
N ASP A 44 0.55 3.63 -16.34
CA ASP A 44 1.30 2.38 -16.17
C ASP A 44 2.81 2.63 -16.31
N ALA A 45 3.53 2.46 -15.22
CA ALA A 45 4.99 2.61 -15.13
C ALA A 45 5.76 1.38 -15.68
N GLY A 46 5.11 0.24 -15.86
CA GLY A 46 5.76 -0.99 -16.33
C GLY A 46 6.42 -0.82 -17.70
N ARG A 47 5.82 0.00 -18.57
CA ARG A 47 6.35 0.29 -19.92
C ARG A 47 7.66 1.09 -19.91
N VAL A 48 7.92 1.82 -18.83
CA VAL A 48 9.06 2.71 -18.68
C VAL A 48 9.97 2.32 -17.50
N ALA A 49 9.70 1.16 -16.91
CA ALA A 49 10.35 0.69 -15.68
C ALA A 49 11.86 0.57 -15.80
N GLN A 50 12.38 0.07 -16.94
CA GLN A 50 13.82 -0.01 -17.19
C GLN A 50 14.47 1.36 -17.23
N TYR A 51 13.80 2.33 -17.84
CA TYR A 51 14.28 3.71 -17.90
C TYR A 51 14.28 4.36 -16.51
N ILE A 52 13.21 4.17 -15.74
CA ILE A 52 13.13 4.62 -14.33
C ILE A 52 14.30 4.03 -13.52
N LYS A 53 14.52 2.72 -13.62
CA LYS A 53 15.63 2.06 -12.89
C LYS A 53 16.99 2.52 -13.36
N GLY A 54 17.21 2.65 -14.67
CA GLY A 54 18.45 3.15 -15.26
C GLY A 54 18.79 4.59 -14.87
N SER A 55 17.79 5.36 -14.45
CA SER A 55 17.98 6.73 -13.94
C SER A 55 18.31 6.78 -12.44
N GLY A 56 18.58 5.64 -11.80
CA GLY A 56 19.00 5.56 -10.40
C GLY A 56 17.87 5.69 -9.39
N LEU A 57 16.62 5.53 -9.82
CA LEU A 57 15.47 5.60 -8.92
C LEU A 57 15.23 4.26 -8.20
N ASP A 58 14.66 4.33 -7.01
CA ASP A 58 14.49 3.22 -6.08
C ASP A 58 13.04 2.76 -5.96
N PHE A 59 12.08 3.67 -6.20
CA PHE A 59 10.66 3.35 -6.07
C PHE A 59 9.77 4.10 -7.05
N VAL A 60 8.58 3.54 -7.27
CA VAL A 60 7.50 4.14 -8.04
C VAL A 60 6.22 4.13 -7.19
N ALA A 61 5.62 5.30 -6.99
CA ALA A 61 4.30 5.37 -6.39
C ALA A 61 3.22 5.29 -7.48
N ARG A 62 2.26 4.42 -7.24
CA ARG A 62 1.17 4.11 -8.15
C ARG A 62 -0.17 4.05 -7.43
N TYR A 63 -1.23 4.19 -8.19
CA TYR A 63 -2.55 4.49 -7.67
C TYR A 63 -3.46 3.26 -7.66
N TYR A 64 -4.14 3.03 -6.54
CA TYR A 64 -5.41 2.31 -6.48
C TYR A 64 -6.54 3.30 -6.73
N ARG A 65 -7.52 2.90 -7.54
CA ARG A 65 -8.54 3.82 -8.06
C ARG A 65 -9.90 3.16 -8.13
N LYS A 66 -10.95 3.98 -8.18
CA LYS A 66 -12.28 3.51 -8.52
C LYS A 66 -12.34 3.00 -9.96
N PRO A 67 -13.27 2.06 -10.25
CA PRO A 67 -13.40 1.49 -11.60
C PRO A 67 -13.72 2.49 -12.71
N ASP A 68 -14.36 3.62 -12.36
CA ASP A 68 -14.73 4.70 -13.28
C ASP A 68 -13.61 5.73 -13.51
N SER A 69 -12.43 5.52 -12.94
CA SER A 69 -11.29 6.40 -13.16
C SER A 69 -10.83 6.34 -14.62
N ARG A 70 -10.58 7.50 -15.21
CA ARG A 70 -9.95 7.62 -16.54
C ARG A 70 -8.47 7.18 -16.55
N TRP A 71 -7.85 7.13 -15.39
CA TRP A 71 -6.46 6.73 -15.24
C TRP A 71 -6.37 5.28 -14.80
N PRO A 72 -5.41 4.50 -15.33
CA PRO A 72 -5.25 3.11 -14.96
C PRO A 72 -4.80 2.96 -13.50
N ALA A 73 -5.42 2.00 -12.80
CA ALA A 73 -4.92 1.56 -11.51
C ALA A 73 -3.66 0.70 -11.67
N LEU A 74 -2.86 0.61 -10.60
CA LEU A 74 -1.75 -0.34 -10.49
C LEU A 74 -2.26 -1.76 -10.77
N SER A 75 -1.63 -2.45 -11.71
CA SER A 75 -1.93 -3.84 -12.05
C SER A 75 -0.91 -4.82 -11.46
N ALA A 76 -1.31 -6.09 -11.33
CA ALA A 76 -0.40 -7.15 -10.90
C ALA A 76 0.79 -7.33 -11.86
N ASN A 77 0.56 -7.15 -13.17
CA ASN A 77 1.64 -7.23 -14.15
C ASN A 77 2.64 -6.09 -14.00
N GLU A 78 2.15 -4.87 -13.83
CA GLU A 78 2.98 -3.69 -13.59
C GLU A 78 3.82 -3.87 -12.31
N ALA A 79 3.19 -4.27 -11.20
CA ALA A 79 3.88 -4.50 -9.95
C ALA A 79 4.99 -5.57 -10.07
N ARG A 80 4.74 -6.63 -10.85
CA ARG A 80 5.77 -7.65 -11.15
C ARG A 80 6.94 -7.07 -11.93
N VAL A 81 6.68 -6.33 -13.00
CA VAL A 81 7.75 -5.72 -13.83
C VAL A 81 8.61 -4.77 -12.98
N LEU A 82 8.01 -3.91 -12.18
CA LEU A 82 8.73 -3.01 -11.29
C LEU A 82 9.57 -3.78 -10.26
N SER A 83 8.99 -4.79 -9.63
CA SER A 83 9.67 -5.60 -8.61
C SER A 83 10.84 -6.40 -9.18
N ALA A 84 10.71 -6.97 -10.37
CA ALA A 84 11.77 -7.72 -11.06
C ALA A 84 13.00 -6.83 -11.36
N LEU A 85 12.80 -5.54 -11.56
CA LEU A 85 13.87 -4.56 -11.74
C LEU A 85 14.42 -4.00 -10.41
N GLY A 86 13.93 -4.50 -9.27
CA GLY A 86 14.35 -4.02 -7.96
C GLY A 86 13.80 -2.65 -7.58
N LEU A 87 12.73 -2.19 -8.25
CA LEU A 87 11.99 -0.98 -7.85
C LEU A 87 10.95 -1.35 -6.78
N ASN A 88 10.91 -0.58 -5.70
CA ASN A 88 9.82 -0.69 -4.74
C ASN A 88 8.56 -0.03 -5.32
N VAL A 89 7.41 -0.53 -4.93
CA VAL A 89 6.10 0.03 -5.27
C VAL A 89 5.51 0.67 -4.02
N VAL A 90 5.00 1.89 -4.14
CA VAL A 90 4.21 2.56 -3.11
C VAL A 90 2.79 2.68 -3.63
N ALA A 91 1.82 2.16 -2.89
CA ALA A 91 0.42 2.22 -3.27
C ALA A 91 -0.28 3.41 -2.61
N VAL A 92 -1.03 4.18 -3.40
CA VAL A 92 -1.88 5.26 -2.90
C VAL A 92 -3.30 5.12 -3.43
N TRP A 93 -4.28 5.19 -2.54
CA TRP A 93 -5.67 5.36 -2.90
C TRP A 93 -5.97 6.84 -3.11
N GLU A 94 -6.31 7.19 -4.33
CA GLU A 94 -6.77 8.53 -4.67
C GLU A 94 -8.00 8.44 -5.58
N SER A 95 -9.06 9.11 -5.13
CA SER A 95 -10.29 9.25 -5.90
C SER A 95 -10.69 10.73 -5.84
N HIS A 96 -11.90 11.10 -5.53
CA HIS A 96 -12.34 12.51 -5.47
C HIS A 96 -11.85 13.26 -4.20
N SER A 97 -10.61 13.04 -3.79
CA SER A 97 -10.00 13.52 -2.53
C SER A 97 -9.61 15.01 -2.50
N HIS A 98 -10.09 15.79 -3.47
CA HIS A 98 -9.83 17.24 -3.61
C HIS A 98 -10.96 18.13 -3.05
N LYS A 99 -11.92 17.55 -2.30
CA LYS A 99 -13.06 18.27 -1.72
C LYS A 99 -13.35 17.80 -0.31
N ARG A 100 -13.62 18.75 0.60
CA ARG A 100 -14.02 18.48 1.99
C ARG A 100 -15.13 17.45 2.14
N ASP A 101 -16.19 17.59 1.33
CA ASP A 101 -17.40 16.76 1.42
C ASP A 101 -17.16 15.28 1.09
N TYR A 102 -15.99 14.98 0.52
CA TYR A 102 -15.56 13.60 0.29
C TYR A 102 -15.25 12.87 1.61
N PHE A 103 -14.72 13.59 2.61
CA PHE A 103 -14.16 12.99 3.81
C PHE A 103 -15.24 12.70 4.85
N THR A 104 -15.75 11.47 4.84
CA THR A 104 -16.69 10.95 5.84
C THR A 104 -16.22 9.58 6.32
N TYR A 105 -16.64 9.14 7.50
CA TYR A 105 -16.34 7.80 8.00
C TYR A 105 -16.74 6.71 6.99
N GLY A 106 -17.97 6.77 6.48
CA GLY A 106 -18.47 5.77 5.52
C GLY A 106 -17.67 5.75 4.22
N ARG A 107 -17.21 6.91 3.75
CA ARG A 107 -16.35 7.00 2.57
C ARG A 107 -15.00 6.34 2.85
N GLY A 108 -14.37 6.67 3.97
CA GLY A 108 -13.08 6.06 4.36
C GLY A 108 -13.18 4.54 4.47
N TYR A 109 -14.26 4.03 5.06
CA TYR A 109 -14.50 2.59 5.16
C TYR A 109 -14.53 1.89 3.79
N TRP A 110 -15.35 2.40 2.85
CA TRP A 110 -15.50 1.76 1.54
C TRP A 110 -14.29 1.98 0.62
N ASP A 111 -13.61 3.10 0.72
CA ASP A 111 -12.36 3.34 0.01
C ASP A 111 -11.28 2.35 0.47
N ALA A 112 -11.17 2.10 1.77
CA ALA A 112 -10.23 1.12 2.33
C ALA A 112 -10.55 -0.31 1.91
N VAL A 113 -11.83 -0.71 1.92
CA VAL A 113 -12.27 -2.03 1.41
C VAL A 113 -11.91 -2.20 -0.06
N ALA A 114 -12.14 -1.16 -0.88
CA ALA A 114 -11.81 -1.19 -2.30
C ALA A 114 -10.29 -1.23 -2.54
N ALA A 115 -9.52 -0.44 -1.78
CA ALA A 115 -8.06 -0.42 -1.84
C ALA A 115 -7.46 -1.77 -1.41
N ALA A 116 -7.93 -2.37 -0.32
CA ALA A 116 -7.48 -3.69 0.14
C ALA A 116 -7.77 -4.78 -0.89
N ARG A 117 -8.93 -4.74 -1.55
CA ARG A 117 -9.25 -5.68 -2.63
C ARG A 117 -8.30 -5.53 -3.83
N GLN A 118 -7.96 -4.30 -4.23
CA GLN A 118 -6.98 -4.07 -5.29
C GLN A 118 -5.58 -4.52 -4.86
N ALA A 119 -5.17 -4.23 -3.63
CA ALA A 119 -3.90 -4.68 -3.07
C ALA A 119 -3.75 -6.21 -3.11
N LYS A 120 -4.78 -6.95 -2.70
CA LYS A 120 -4.83 -8.42 -2.82
C LYS A 120 -4.73 -8.88 -4.28
N GLY A 121 -5.46 -8.23 -5.19
CA GLY A 121 -5.42 -8.53 -6.63
C GLY A 121 -4.05 -8.26 -7.27
N VAL A 122 -3.31 -7.27 -6.78
CA VAL A 122 -1.94 -6.95 -7.21
C VAL A 122 -0.92 -7.93 -6.62
N GLY A 123 -1.22 -8.56 -5.49
CA GLY A 123 -0.30 -9.37 -4.70
C GLY A 123 0.53 -8.54 -3.72
N GLN A 124 0.07 -7.35 -3.35
CA GLN A 124 0.76 -6.52 -2.36
C GLN A 124 0.90 -7.29 -1.04
N PRO A 125 2.11 -7.42 -0.48
CA PRO A 125 2.31 -8.17 0.75
C PRO A 125 1.73 -7.46 1.97
N GLY A 126 1.19 -8.24 2.90
CA GLY A 126 0.75 -7.75 4.20
C GLY A 126 1.87 -7.03 4.96
N GLY A 127 1.51 -6.06 5.81
CA GLY A 127 2.48 -5.23 6.54
C GLY A 127 3.07 -4.07 5.74
N SER A 128 2.91 -4.04 4.40
CA SER A 128 3.18 -2.85 3.59
C SER A 128 2.07 -1.81 3.73
N ALA A 129 2.27 -0.60 3.19
CA ALA A 129 1.32 0.49 3.36
C ALA A 129 0.42 0.73 2.14
N ILE A 130 -0.80 1.21 2.42
CA ILE A 130 -1.64 1.91 1.46
C ILE A 130 -1.79 3.34 1.97
N TYR A 131 -1.36 4.31 1.17
CA TYR A 131 -1.58 5.71 1.44
C TYR A 131 -2.99 6.13 1.00
N PHE A 132 -3.61 7.03 1.76
CA PHE A 132 -4.91 7.62 1.40
C PHE A 132 -4.73 9.12 1.24
N ALA A 133 -5.15 9.65 0.09
CA ALA A 133 -4.88 11.02 -0.29
C ALA A 133 -5.91 12.01 0.29
N VAL A 134 -5.39 13.13 0.82
CA VAL A 134 -6.13 14.36 1.12
C VAL A 134 -5.53 15.43 0.22
N ASP A 135 -6.11 15.58 -0.96
CA ASP A 135 -5.52 16.37 -2.06
C ASP A 135 -6.20 17.73 -2.21
N PHE A 136 -6.25 18.50 -1.13
CA PHE A 136 -6.71 19.88 -1.12
C PHE A 136 -6.09 20.67 0.04
N ASP A 137 -6.16 21.99 -0.02
CA ASP A 137 -5.69 22.88 1.07
C ASP A 137 -6.62 22.83 2.27
N ALA A 138 -6.45 21.80 3.09
CA ALA A 138 -7.28 21.57 4.25
C ALA A 138 -6.97 22.56 5.37
N THR A 139 -8.02 23.20 5.90
CA THR A 139 -7.98 24.11 7.04
C THR A 139 -8.26 23.39 8.35
N VAL A 140 -8.17 24.10 9.47
CA VAL A 140 -8.52 23.56 10.79
C VAL A 140 -9.97 23.03 10.82
N ALA A 141 -10.90 23.68 10.11
CA ALA A 141 -12.30 23.26 10.04
C ALA A 141 -12.49 21.92 9.31
N ASP A 142 -11.52 21.50 8.49
CA ASP A 142 -11.56 20.27 7.73
C ASP A 142 -10.98 19.08 8.49
N MET A 143 -10.29 19.32 9.60
CA MET A 143 -9.59 18.24 10.34
C MET A 143 -10.54 17.21 10.94
N TYR A 144 -11.73 17.62 11.41
CA TYR A 144 -12.71 16.68 11.95
C TYR A 144 -13.24 15.69 10.89
N PRO A 145 -13.76 16.11 9.73
CA PRO A 145 -14.15 15.16 8.68
C PRO A 145 -12.98 14.30 8.19
N ILE A 146 -11.76 14.81 8.10
CA ILE A 146 -10.57 14.03 7.75
C ILE A 146 -10.29 12.96 8.81
N ASP A 147 -10.34 13.30 10.11
CA ASP A 147 -10.21 12.32 11.20
C ASP A 147 -11.25 11.19 11.08
N GLN A 148 -12.53 11.54 10.84
CA GLN A 148 -13.60 10.56 10.65
C GLN A 148 -13.33 9.66 9.44
N TYR A 149 -12.82 10.20 8.33
CA TYR A 149 -12.44 9.43 7.16
C TYR A 149 -11.35 8.40 7.50
N PHE A 150 -10.28 8.79 8.18
CA PHE A 150 -9.20 7.88 8.54
C PHE A 150 -9.60 6.84 9.59
N ARG A 151 -10.55 7.14 10.48
CA ARG A 151 -11.19 6.11 11.35
C ARG A 151 -11.96 5.09 10.50
N GLY A 152 -12.67 5.55 9.49
CA GLY A 152 -13.33 4.70 8.49
C GLY A 152 -12.31 3.84 7.74
N VAL A 153 -11.18 4.43 7.30
CA VAL A 153 -10.09 3.70 6.64
C VAL A 153 -9.58 2.54 7.52
N THR A 154 -9.27 2.82 8.77
CA THR A 154 -8.80 1.78 9.71
C THR A 154 -9.82 0.66 9.86
N ALA A 155 -11.11 1.01 10.04
CA ALA A 155 -12.18 0.04 10.16
C ALA A 155 -12.38 -0.80 8.88
N GLY A 156 -12.29 -0.17 7.70
CA GLY A 156 -12.43 -0.85 6.41
C GLY A 156 -11.28 -1.81 6.10
N LEU A 157 -10.03 -1.44 6.42
CA LEU A 157 -8.89 -2.34 6.30
C LEU A 157 -9.01 -3.54 7.24
N ALA A 158 -9.44 -3.32 8.49
CA ALA A 158 -9.67 -4.39 9.45
C ALA A 158 -10.77 -5.35 8.97
N ALA A 159 -11.91 -4.82 8.52
CA ALA A 159 -13.02 -5.62 7.99
C ALA A 159 -12.63 -6.46 6.77
N SER A 160 -11.72 -5.95 5.94
CA SER A 160 -11.22 -6.64 4.74
C SER A 160 -10.33 -7.85 5.04
N ASN A 161 -9.93 -8.04 6.31
CA ASN A 161 -9.03 -9.11 6.76
C ASN A 161 -9.44 -9.68 8.13
N GLY A 162 -10.71 -9.96 8.32
CA GLY A 162 -11.21 -10.70 9.48
C GLY A 162 -11.05 -9.99 10.83
N GLY A 163 -11.02 -8.64 10.84
CA GLY A 163 -10.97 -7.83 12.05
C GLY A 163 -9.60 -7.23 12.39
N SER A 164 -8.54 -7.63 11.69
CA SER A 164 -7.19 -7.05 11.84
C SER A 164 -6.69 -6.51 10.51
N PRO A 165 -6.17 -5.26 10.44
CA PRO A 165 -5.66 -4.71 9.19
C PRO A 165 -4.47 -5.52 8.65
N GLU A 166 -4.54 -5.93 7.39
CA GLU A 166 -3.41 -6.56 6.68
C GLU A 166 -2.38 -5.51 6.24
N TYR A 167 -2.86 -4.33 5.89
CA TYR A 167 -2.03 -3.21 5.39
C TYR A 167 -1.97 -2.09 6.42
N LYS A 168 -0.82 -1.42 6.48
CA LYS A 168 -0.61 -0.22 7.28
C LYS A 168 -1.22 1.00 6.58
N VAL A 169 -1.66 1.97 7.34
CA VAL A 169 -2.23 3.22 6.81
C VAL A 169 -1.13 4.25 6.60
N GLY A 170 -1.07 4.83 5.40
CA GLY A 170 -0.35 6.06 5.11
C GLY A 170 -1.33 7.21 4.84
N VAL A 171 -0.91 8.44 5.10
CA VAL A 171 -1.62 9.66 4.73
C VAL A 171 -0.79 10.45 3.73
N TYR A 172 -1.38 10.87 2.61
CA TYR A 172 -0.84 11.88 1.70
C TYR A 172 -1.60 13.19 1.89
N GLY A 173 -0.90 14.32 1.96
CA GLY A 173 -1.53 15.63 2.04
C GLY A 173 -0.60 16.74 2.51
N SER A 174 -1.19 17.85 2.93
CA SER A 174 -0.46 18.96 3.56
C SER A 174 0.24 18.51 4.83
N GLY A 175 1.26 19.22 5.26
CA GLY A 175 1.94 18.92 6.53
C GLY A 175 1.01 19.01 7.73
N ALA A 176 0.03 19.91 7.70
CA ALA A 176 -0.98 20.02 8.75
C ALA A 176 -1.88 18.76 8.81
N VAL A 177 -2.30 18.24 7.67
CA VAL A 177 -3.06 16.98 7.58
C VAL A 177 -2.21 15.81 8.05
N CYS A 178 -1.00 15.67 7.53
CA CYS A 178 -0.08 14.59 7.92
C CYS A 178 0.17 14.58 9.42
N ASP A 179 0.43 15.73 10.02
CA ASP A 179 0.66 15.88 11.46
C ASP A 179 -0.58 15.51 12.28
N ALA A 180 -1.76 16.02 11.89
CA ALA A 180 -3.02 15.74 12.59
C ALA A 180 -3.36 14.24 12.57
N VAL A 181 -3.30 13.59 11.41
CA VAL A 181 -3.66 12.17 11.24
C VAL A 181 -2.65 11.26 11.96
N LYS A 182 -1.35 11.58 11.91
CA LYS A 182 -0.32 10.83 12.65
C LYS A 182 -0.45 11.00 14.16
N ARG A 183 -0.69 12.20 14.67
CA ARG A 183 -0.90 12.44 16.11
C ARG A 183 -2.14 11.74 16.65
N ALA A 184 -3.19 11.60 15.82
CA ALA A 184 -4.37 10.83 16.17
C ALA A 184 -4.14 9.30 16.17
N GLY A 185 -2.95 8.82 15.78
CA GLY A 185 -2.62 7.40 15.67
C GLY A 185 -3.33 6.68 14.52
N LEU A 186 -3.87 7.45 13.55
CA LEU A 186 -4.66 6.93 12.44
C LEU A 186 -3.84 6.57 11.19
N ALA A 187 -2.57 7.01 11.14
CA ALA A 187 -1.63 6.61 10.10
C ALA A 187 -0.24 6.34 10.68
N GLN A 188 0.44 5.31 10.17
CA GLN A 188 1.82 4.98 10.47
C GLN A 188 2.81 5.77 9.61
N TYR A 189 2.41 6.09 8.39
CA TYR A 189 3.26 6.78 7.40
C TYR A 189 2.63 8.08 6.94
N ALA A 190 3.48 9.03 6.57
CA ALA A 190 3.07 10.30 5.98
C ALA A 190 3.82 10.58 4.67
N TRP A 191 3.08 11.00 3.67
CA TRP A 191 3.61 11.50 2.41
C TRP A 191 3.24 12.97 2.27
N LEU A 192 4.26 13.83 2.47
CA LEU A 192 4.11 15.28 2.44
C LEU A 192 3.98 15.77 0.99
N SER A 193 2.87 16.40 0.68
CA SER A 193 2.63 17.06 -0.61
C SER A 193 3.59 18.24 -0.83
N ASN A 194 3.95 18.47 -2.10
CA ASN A 194 4.74 19.64 -2.51
C ASN A 194 3.91 20.90 -2.75
N SER A 195 2.64 20.93 -2.44
CA SER A 195 1.75 22.07 -2.65
C SER A 195 2.21 23.28 -1.82
N THR A 196 2.77 24.28 -2.49
CA THR A 196 3.52 25.38 -1.85
C THR A 196 2.67 26.32 -1.01
N GLY A 197 1.35 26.41 -1.27
CA GLY A 197 0.40 27.22 -0.52
C GLY A 197 -0.23 26.53 0.69
N TRP A 198 -0.04 25.22 0.82
CA TRP A 198 -0.73 24.44 1.85
C TRP A 198 -0.08 24.54 3.22
N ALA A 199 -0.89 24.40 4.28
CA ALA A 199 -0.44 24.56 5.65
C ALA A 199 0.55 23.46 6.08
N GLY A 200 1.53 23.80 6.92
CA GLY A 200 2.42 22.83 7.56
C GLY A 200 3.60 22.35 6.70
N ARG A 201 4.08 23.15 5.76
CA ARG A 201 5.25 22.79 4.89
C ARG A 201 6.51 22.36 5.65
N SER A 202 6.69 22.80 6.87
CA SER A 202 7.81 22.44 7.74
C SER A 202 7.62 21.11 8.47
N PHE A 203 6.54 20.36 8.21
CA PHE A 203 6.30 19.07 8.84
C PHE A 203 7.48 18.13 8.64
N ALA A 204 8.16 17.79 9.73
CA ALA A 204 9.38 16.96 9.70
C ALA A 204 9.11 15.46 9.83
N GLY A 205 7.86 15.07 10.15
CA GLY A 205 7.45 13.67 10.42
C GLY A 205 7.11 12.84 9.17
N TRP A 206 7.50 13.29 7.96
CA TRP A 206 7.20 12.58 6.72
C TRP A 206 8.08 11.34 6.52
N ASN A 207 7.55 10.34 5.86
CA ASN A 207 8.27 9.17 5.35
C ASN A 207 8.55 9.33 3.85
N ILE A 208 7.63 9.95 3.10
CA ILE A 208 7.82 10.39 1.72
C ILE A 208 7.56 11.89 1.66
N ARG A 209 8.36 12.58 0.87
CA ARG A 209 8.16 14.00 0.54
C ARG A 209 8.15 14.16 -0.97
N GLN A 210 7.06 14.72 -1.49
CA GLN A 210 6.96 15.08 -2.89
C GLN A 210 7.88 16.27 -3.19
N GLY A 211 8.66 16.15 -4.25
CA GLY A 211 9.60 17.15 -4.70
C GLY A 211 9.02 17.98 -5.82
N ARG A 212 9.79 18.17 -6.92
CA ARG A 212 9.37 18.99 -8.05
C ARG A 212 8.19 18.32 -8.78
N PRO A 213 7.03 19.01 -8.92
CA PRO A 213 5.94 18.54 -9.73
C PRO A 213 6.31 18.68 -11.22
N TYR A 214 5.69 17.85 -12.07
CA TYR A 214 5.90 17.84 -13.52
C TYR A 214 7.38 17.82 -13.92
N ALA A 215 8.22 17.17 -13.14
CA ALA A 215 9.60 16.92 -13.51
C ALA A 215 9.67 16.02 -14.74
N HIS A 216 10.72 16.18 -15.54
CA HIS A 216 10.91 15.38 -16.72
C HIS A 216 12.02 14.37 -16.50
N LEU A 217 11.69 13.09 -16.68
CA LEU A 217 12.64 12.02 -16.77
C LEU A 217 12.60 11.53 -18.23
N GLY A 218 13.43 12.15 -19.09
CA GLY A 218 13.32 11.97 -20.53
C GLY A 218 11.96 12.42 -21.06
N PHE A 219 11.17 11.48 -21.59
CA PHE A 219 9.83 11.72 -22.10
C PHE A 219 8.71 11.48 -21.06
N ILE A 220 9.07 11.17 -19.80
CA ILE A 220 8.11 10.86 -18.74
C ILE A 220 7.87 12.10 -17.90
N ASN A 221 6.63 12.58 -17.86
CA ASN A 221 6.19 13.57 -16.90
C ASN A 221 5.82 12.85 -15.60
N HIS A 222 6.39 13.30 -14.49
CA HIS A 222 6.19 12.70 -13.19
C HIS A 222 6.33 13.75 -12.10
N ASP A 223 5.89 13.42 -10.89
CA ASP A 223 6.28 14.14 -9.70
C ASP A 223 7.42 13.39 -9.03
N SER A 224 8.49 14.12 -8.68
CA SER A 224 9.64 13.52 -8.00
C SER A 224 9.33 13.31 -6.53
N ASN A 225 9.91 12.28 -5.93
CA ASN A 225 9.71 11.95 -4.53
C ASN A 225 11.01 11.54 -3.86
N GLU A 226 11.19 11.94 -2.61
CA GLU A 226 12.22 11.47 -1.71
C GLU A 226 11.55 10.67 -0.59
N ALA A 227 12.08 9.50 -0.29
CA ALA A 227 11.66 8.72 0.86
C ALA A 227 12.81 8.52 1.84
N ARG A 228 12.48 8.32 3.11
CA ARG A 228 13.44 8.02 4.18
C ARG A 228 12.91 6.93 5.09
N ASP A 229 13.81 6.19 5.71
CA ASP A 229 13.50 5.10 6.63
C ASP A 229 12.56 4.05 6.02
N ASP A 230 11.67 3.49 6.82
CA ASP A 230 10.56 2.67 6.34
C ASP A 230 9.43 3.59 5.86
N TYR A 231 9.11 3.51 4.59
CA TYR A 231 8.01 4.26 3.95
C TYR A 231 6.86 3.36 3.48
N GLY A 232 6.85 2.10 3.93
CA GLY A 232 5.76 1.17 3.64
C GLY A 232 5.68 0.67 2.20
N GLY A 233 6.70 0.92 1.38
CA GLY A 233 6.80 0.38 0.03
C GLY A 233 6.99 -1.14 0.02
N PHE A 234 6.71 -1.79 -1.12
CA PHE A 234 6.83 -3.24 -1.27
C PHE A 234 7.48 -3.64 -2.59
N ARG A 235 7.96 -4.87 -2.63
CA ARG A 235 8.26 -5.62 -3.86
C ARG A 235 7.60 -6.99 -3.78
N LEU A 236 7.17 -7.49 -4.92
CA LEU A 236 6.69 -8.87 -5.01
C LEU A 236 7.90 -9.80 -4.96
N ALA A 237 7.86 -10.82 -4.09
CA ALA A 237 8.93 -11.79 -3.96
C ALA A 237 8.78 -12.92 -4.99
N GLY A 238 9.90 -13.54 -5.36
CA GLY A 238 9.92 -14.86 -6.03
C GLY A 238 9.60 -14.81 -7.51
N MET A 239 10.32 -13.97 -8.26
CA MET A 239 10.34 -14.12 -9.73
C MET A 239 11.72 -14.38 -10.24
#